data_e82ec27bf728b5e6f7e8cdf71bd567c4
#
_entry.id   e82ec27bf728b5e6f7e8cdf71bd567c4
#
_cell.length_a   1.000
_cell.length_b   1.000
_cell.length_c   1.000
_cell.angle_alpha   90.00
_cell.angle_beta   90.00
_cell.angle_gamma   90.00
#
_symmetry.space_group_name_H-M   'P 1'
#
loop_
_entity.id
_entity.type
_entity.pdbx_description
1 polymer ?
#
loop_
_entity_poly.entity_id
_entity_poly.type
_entity_poly.pdbx_seq_one_letter_code
_entity_poly.pdbx_strand_id
1 'polypeptide(L)'
;MAKPTPYKFCFGPWNLSQGQDPYGPTTRPAQTFDWKLAQLKKLGFDAMMFHDDDAVPDIDSKSDAEVRKETRELRKKLSGAGVAAEMVAPRLWFDPRTVDGGYTSNDPKHRKYAIERSLRSIDVANELGIDLIVLWLAREGTYIREAKNARRSVDYLVEALDKMLAYDKRVRLSIEPKPNEPMDHAYLPTIGHALAIAQQTRDPKRVGCLIESAHAILAGLDPADEIDFAMSFSKLWSLHLNDQNGLKFDQDKPFGSANLRVAFNQVRALERNGYGRRGEYVCFDVHPFRTTKVQHWLAHLDNSRRTFLKLVQKARTYPEKQAQALIAERNYAALDQLVIEHLLGK
;
A
#
# COMPACT_ATOMS: atom_id res chain seq x y z
N MET A 1 -18.71 25.78 -2.95
CA MET A 1 -18.11 24.56 -2.36
C MET A 1 -17.85 23.56 -3.48
N ALA A 2 -16.64 23.02 -3.59
CA ALA A 2 -16.36 21.95 -4.55
C ALA A 2 -17.22 20.73 -4.24
N LYS A 3 -17.71 20.03 -5.28
CA LYS A 3 -18.46 18.78 -5.07
C LYS A 3 -17.57 17.80 -4.30
N PRO A 4 -18.12 17.06 -3.31
CA PRO A 4 -17.36 16.05 -2.59
C PRO A 4 -16.80 15.03 -3.59
N THR A 5 -15.53 14.67 -3.46
CA THR A 5 -14.91 13.65 -4.30
C THR A 5 -15.57 12.31 -4.02
N PRO A 6 -16.16 11.62 -5.01
CA PRO A 6 -16.54 10.24 -4.84
C PRO A 6 -15.27 9.41 -4.77
N TYR A 7 -14.96 8.84 -3.60
CA TYR A 7 -13.83 7.93 -3.46
C TYR A 7 -14.05 6.64 -4.24
N LYS A 8 -13.01 6.22 -4.95
CA LYS A 8 -12.93 4.91 -5.61
C LYS A 8 -12.12 3.97 -4.74
N PHE A 9 -12.52 2.70 -4.69
CA PHE A 9 -11.93 1.72 -3.78
C PHE A 9 -11.21 0.61 -4.51
N CYS A 10 -10.14 0.11 -3.90
CA CYS A 10 -9.30 -0.94 -4.44
C CYS A 10 -8.90 -1.96 -3.35
N PHE A 11 -8.69 -3.21 -3.74
CA PHE A 11 -7.99 -4.22 -2.95
C PHE A 11 -7.23 -5.21 -3.85
N GLY A 12 -6.29 -5.96 -3.27
CA GLY A 12 -5.53 -6.99 -3.99
C GLY A 12 -6.06 -8.41 -3.78
N PRO A 13 -5.74 -9.36 -4.66
CA PRO A 13 -6.12 -10.76 -4.51
C PRO A 13 -5.68 -11.39 -3.18
N TRP A 14 -4.59 -10.90 -2.59
CA TRP A 14 -4.04 -11.35 -1.30
C TRP A 14 -4.91 -10.97 -0.10
N ASN A 15 -5.70 -9.91 -0.19
CA ASN A 15 -6.65 -9.55 0.87
C ASN A 15 -7.73 -10.62 1.09
N LEU A 16 -7.91 -11.51 0.12
CA LEU A 16 -8.75 -12.71 0.23
C LEU A 16 -7.90 -13.92 0.61
N SER A 17 -7.07 -13.76 1.66
CA SER A 17 -6.10 -14.75 2.09
C SER A 17 -6.74 -16.03 2.61
N GLN A 18 -5.99 -17.13 2.47
CA GLN A 18 -6.40 -18.43 2.98
C GLN A 18 -6.25 -18.59 4.51
N GLY A 19 -5.87 -17.50 5.22
CA GLY A 19 -5.68 -17.49 6.67
C GLY A 19 -4.36 -18.09 7.13
N GLN A 20 -3.36 -18.10 6.28
CA GLN A 20 -1.98 -18.33 6.68
C GLN A 20 -1.48 -17.14 7.48
N ASP A 21 -0.71 -17.40 8.51
CA ASP A 21 0.05 -16.42 9.28
C ASP A 21 1.47 -16.97 9.57
N PRO A 22 2.37 -16.20 10.20
CA PRO A 22 3.71 -16.68 10.53
C PRO A 22 3.74 -17.91 11.44
N TYR A 23 2.62 -18.26 12.08
CA TYR A 23 2.53 -19.32 13.09
C TYR A 23 1.78 -20.56 12.63
N GLY A 24 1.23 -20.56 11.41
CA GLY A 24 0.56 -21.76 10.96
C GLY A 24 0.03 -21.74 9.53
N PRO A 25 -0.38 -22.92 9.03
CA PRO A 25 -0.81 -23.10 7.66
C PRO A 25 -2.16 -22.45 7.37
N THR A 26 -2.58 -22.53 6.12
CA THR A 26 -3.89 -22.06 5.65
C THR A 26 -5.05 -22.71 6.40
N THR A 27 -6.10 -21.95 6.67
CA THR A 27 -7.33 -22.40 7.34
C THR A 27 -8.57 -22.33 6.43
N ARG A 28 -8.42 -21.80 5.23
CA ARG A 28 -9.48 -21.64 4.23
C ARG A 28 -9.02 -22.17 2.88
N PRO A 29 -9.93 -22.66 2.01
CA PRO A 29 -9.56 -23.14 0.69
C PRO A 29 -9.08 -22.00 -0.21
N ALA A 30 -8.22 -22.32 -1.17
CA ALA A 30 -7.86 -21.39 -2.24
C ALA A 30 -9.10 -21.03 -3.07
N GLN A 31 -9.16 -19.78 -3.53
CA GLN A 31 -10.20 -19.31 -4.44
C GLN A 31 -9.62 -18.92 -5.80
N THR A 32 -10.42 -19.14 -6.83
CA THR A 32 -10.03 -18.77 -8.19
C THR A 32 -9.99 -17.25 -8.35
N PHE A 33 -9.23 -16.76 -9.32
CA PHE A 33 -9.20 -15.35 -9.67
C PHE A 33 -10.61 -14.83 -10.05
N ASP A 34 -11.36 -15.59 -10.83
CA ASP A 34 -12.70 -15.20 -11.27
C ASP A 34 -13.67 -15.06 -10.09
N TRP A 35 -13.55 -15.92 -9.06
CA TRP A 35 -14.31 -15.76 -7.82
C TRP A 35 -13.91 -14.46 -7.09
N LYS A 36 -12.60 -14.19 -6.96
CA LYS A 36 -12.10 -12.96 -6.31
C LYS A 36 -12.59 -11.71 -7.03
N LEU A 37 -12.55 -11.70 -8.36
CA LEU A 37 -13.04 -10.60 -9.18
C LEU A 37 -14.57 -10.39 -9.00
N ALA A 38 -15.35 -11.46 -8.92
CA ALA A 38 -16.78 -11.39 -8.64
C ALA A 38 -17.07 -10.79 -7.25
N GLN A 39 -16.25 -11.14 -6.22
CA GLN A 39 -16.41 -10.55 -4.89
C GLN A 39 -16.06 -9.06 -4.89
N LEU A 40 -15.03 -8.63 -5.61
CA LEU A 40 -14.69 -7.21 -5.77
C LEU A 40 -15.89 -6.40 -6.25
N LYS A 41 -16.55 -6.86 -7.29
CA LYS A 41 -17.76 -6.24 -7.83
C LYS A 41 -18.91 -6.22 -6.81
N LYS A 42 -19.16 -7.36 -6.15
CA LYS A 42 -20.23 -7.48 -5.14
C LYS A 42 -20.05 -6.52 -3.97
N LEU A 43 -18.79 -6.28 -3.55
CA LEU A 43 -18.45 -5.36 -2.47
C LEU A 43 -18.44 -3.89 -2.90
N GLY A 44 -18.62 -3.59 -4.20
CA GLY A 44 -18.65 -2.23 -4.74
C GLY A 44 -17.26 -1.57 -4.75
N PHE A 45 -16.24 -2.35 -5.08
CA PHE A 45 -14.90 -1.85 -5.36
C PHE A 45 -14.72 -1.58 -6.85
N ASP A 46 -13.83 -0.64 -7.19
CA ASP A 46 -13.67 -0.10 -8.54
C ASP A 46 -12.43 -0.65 -9.25
N ALA A 47 -11.42 -1.05 -8.49
CA ALA A 47 -10.14 -1.48 -9.02
C ALA A 47 -9.53 -2.64 -8.24
N MET A 48 -8.52 -3.29 -8.83
CA MET A 48 -7.73 -4.35 -8.23
C MET A 48 -6.25 -4.03 -8.34
N MET A 49 -5.52 -4.24 -7.24
CA MET A 49 -4.06 -4.22 -7.16
C MET A 49 -3.50 -5.59 -7.51
N PHE A 50 -2.26 -5.64 -7.98
CA PHE A 50 -1.60 -6.88 -8.35
C PHE A 50 -0.16 -6.93 -7.85
N HIS A 51 0.26 -8.08 -7.29
CA HIS A 51 1.65 -8.46 -7.47
C HIS A 51 1.83 -8.99 -8.90
N ASP A 52 3.04 -8.96 -9.41
CA ASP A 52 3.33 -9.39 -10.78
C ASP A 52 2.95 -10.87 -11.02
N ASP A 53 3.12 -11.73 -10.00
CA ASP A 53 2.73 -13.15 -10.05
C ASP A 53 1.25 -13.41 -9.70
N ASP A 54 0.52 -12.45 -9.13
CA ASP A 54 -0.94 -12.48 -9.10
C ASP A 54 -1.52 -12.20 -10.50
N ALA A 55 -0.85 -11.34 -11.26
CA ALA A 55 -1.22 -11.00 -12.64
C ALA A 55 -0.82 -12.11 -13.63
N VAL A 56 0.39 -12.63 -13.49
CA VAL A 56 0.97 -13.68 -14.34
C VAL A 56 1.63 -14.73 -13.44
N PRO A 57 0.91 -15.79 -13.05
CA PRO A 57 1.47 -16.86 -12.23
C PRO A 57 2.76 -17.43 -12.86
N ASP A 58 3.71 -17.83 -12.02
CA ASP A 58 5.01 -18.38 -12.44
C ASP A 58 5.77 -17.51 -13.46
N ILE A 59 5.66 -16.19 -13.33
CA ILE A 59 6.21 -15.21 -14.27
C ILE A 59 7.69 -15.43 -14.59
N ASP A 60 8.50 -15.93 -13.64
CA ASP A 60 9.94 -16.20 -13.85
C ASP A 60 10.22 -17.34 -14.83
N SER A 61 9.30 -18.29 -14.99
CA SER A 61 9.45 -19.41 -15.89
C SER A 61 8.95 -19.14 -17.31
N LYS A 62 8.32 -17.99 -17.55
CA LYS A 62 7.65 -17.64 -18.80
C LYS A 62 8.51 -16.74 -19.68
N SER A 63 8.35 -16.91 -20.98
CA SER A 63 8.89 -15.99 -21.98
C SER A 63 8.13 -14.66 -21.95
N ASP A 64 8.73 -13.58 -22.45
CA ASP A 64 8.08 -12.27 -22.54
C ASP A 64 6.81 -12.30 -23.41
N ALA A 65 6.75 -13.19 -24.41
CA ALA A 65 5.55 -13.36 -25.22
C ALA A 65 4.38 -13.97 -24.43
N GLU A 66 4.67 -14.96 -23.58
CA GLU A 66 3.68 -15.59 -22.70
C GLU A 66 3.20 -14.60 -21.63
N VAL A 67 4.11 -13.85 -21.00
CA VAL A 67 3.77 -12.80 -20.04
C VAL A 67 2.82 -11.78 -20.66
N ARG A 68 3.16 -11.26 -21.85
CA ARG A 68 2.29 -10.30 -22.55
C ARG A 68 0.93 -10.90 -22.91
N LYS A 69 0.89 -12.15 -23.36
CA LYS A 69 -0.37 -12.84 -23.70
C LYS A 69 -1.28 -12.95 -22.48
N GLU A 70 -0.77 -13.49 -21.37
CA GLU A 70 -1.56 -13.71 -20.17
C GLU A 70 -2.02 -12.37 -19.55
N THR A 71 -1.16 -11.36 -19.55
CA THR A 71 -1.52 -10.02 -19.09
C THR A 71 -2.66 -9.40 -19.92
N ARG A 72 -2.66 -9.58 -21.25
CA ARG A 72 -3.77 -9.14 -22.11
C ARG A 72 -5.06 -9.88 -21.83
N GLU A 73 -4.99 -11.17 -21.53
CA GLU A 73 -6.16 -11.96 -21.12
C GLU A 73 -6.72 -11.46 -19.79
N LEU A 74 -5.85 -11.19 -18.82
CA LEU A 74 -6.24 -10.57 -17.55
C LEU A 74 -6.90 -9.20 -17.77
N ARG A 75 -6.28 -8.33 -18.59
CA ARG A 75 -6.85 -7.01 -18.93
C ARG A 75 -8.26 -7.13 -19.53
N LYS A 76 -8.48 -8.09 -20.42
CA LYS A 76 -9.82 -8.36 -21.01
C LYS A 76 -10.83 -8.77 -19.93
N LYS A 77 -10.44 -9.64 -18.98
CA LYS A 77 -11.29 -10.04 -17.85
C LYS A 77 -11.66 -8.85 -16.98
N LEU A 78 -10.69 -8.03 -16.61
CA LEU A 78 -10.93 -6.81 -15.80
C LEU A 78 -11.86 -5.84 -16.52
N SER A 79 -11.58 -5.54 -17.79
CA SER A 79 -12.41 -4.65 -18.61
C SER A 79 -13.83 -5.16 -18.77
N GLY A 80 -14.00 -6.47 -19.02
CA GLY A 80 -15.31 -7.12 -19.10
C GLY A 80 -16.11 -7.04 -17.81
N ALA A 81 -15.44 -7.01 -16.66
CA ALA A 81 -16.04 -6.81 -15.35
C ALA A 81 -16.24 -5.32 -14.99
N GLY A 82 -15.75 -4.37 -15.81
CA GLY A 82 -15.74 -2.96 -15.48
C GLY A 82 -14.87 -2.62 -14.25
N VAL A 83 -13.73 -3.31 -14.11
CA VAL A 83 -12.75 -3.14 -13.03
C VAL A 83 -11.46 -2.60 -13.63
N ALA A 84 -10.85 -1.62 -12.99
CA ALA A 84 -9.53 -1.11 -13.36
C ALA A 84 -8.41 -1.93 -12.67
N ALA A 85 -7.21 -1.94 -13.26
CA ALA A 85 -6.01 -2.23 -12.50
C ALA A 85 -5.52 -0.92 -11.84
N GLU A 86 -4.95 -1.01 -10.64
CA GLU A 86 -4.45 0.18 -9.92
C GLU A 86 -2.93 0.24 -9.95
N MET A 87 -2.25 -0.85 -9.59
CA MET A 87 -0.79 -0.92 -9.56
C MET A 87 -0.30 -2.35 -9.83
N VAL A 88 0.99 -2.48 -10.12
CA VAL A 88 1.72 -3.75 -10.07
C VAL A 88 2.90 -3.61 -9.11
N ALA A 89 3.12 -4.63 -8.27
CA ALA A 89 4.28 -4.72 -7.39
C ALA A 89 5.10 -5.98 -7.73
N PRO A 90 6.42 -5.87 -7.97
CA PRO A 90 7.28 -7.04 -8.10
C PRO A 90 7.37 -7.78 -6.77
N ARG A 91 6.94 -9.05 -6.74
CA ARG A 91 6.97 -9.84 -5.49
C ARG A 91 8.36 -10.44 -5.25
N LEU A 92 9.26 -9.62 -4.75
CA LEU A 92 10.66 -10.02 -4.55
C LEU A 92 10.94 -10.75 -3.24
N TRP A 93 10.06 -10.69 -2.26
CA TRP A 93 10.33 -11.18 -0.90
C TRP A 93 10.17 -12.69 -0.70
N PHE A 94 9.57 -13.41 -1.63
CA PHE A 94 9.38 -14.86 -1.56
C PHE A 94 10.48 -15.68 -2.25
N ASP A 95 11.20 -15.09 -3.21
CA ASP A 95 12.19 -15.83 -3.96
C ASP A 95 13.44 -16.12 -3.09
N PRO A 96 13.96 -17.34 -3.09
CA PRO A 96 15.17 -17.69 -2.32
C PRO A 96 16.38 -16.81 -2.66
N ARG A 97 16.49 -16.28 -3.87
CA ARG A 97 17.56 -15.37 -4.29
C ARG A 97 17.51 -14.01 -3.58
N THR A 98 16.37 -13.61 -3.07
CA THR A 98 16.14 -12.29 -2.49
C THR A 98 15.93 -12.29 -0.98
N VAL A 99 16.12 -13.42 -0.31
CA VAL A 99 15.97 -13.53 1.16
C VAL A 99 16.89 -12.59 1.94
N ASP A 100 18.06 -12.26 1.36
CA ASP A 100 19.03 -11.30 1.92
C ASP A 100 18.96 -9.94 1.19
N GLY A 101 17.78 -9.55 0.75
CA GLY A 101 17.56 -8.35 -0.06
C GLY A 101 17.50 -8.64 -1.56
N GLY A 102 16.62 -7.95 -2.24
CA GLY A 102 16.59 -7.94 -3.71
C GLY A 102 17.62 -6.95 -4.23
N TYR A 103 17.30 -5.67 -4.17
CA TYR A 103 18.19 -4.62 -4.67
C TYR A 103 19.43 -4.41 -3.80
N THR A 104 19.39 -4.71 -2.52
CA THR A 104 20.50 -4.51 -1.57
C THR A 104 21.23 -5.80 -1.20
N SER A 105 20.99 -6.89 -1.92
CA SER A 105 21.74 -8.15 -1.71
C SER A 105 23.25 -7.94 -1.83
N ASN A 106 24.02 -8.63 -1.00
CA ASN A 106 25.47 -8.67 -1.13
C ASN A 106 25.91 -9.34 -2.45
N ASP A 107 25.11 -10.28 -2.97
CA ASP A 107 25.39 -10.94 -4.27
C ASP A 107 24.90 -10.07 -5.45
N PRO A 108 25.80 -9.65 -6.36
CA PRO A 108 25.42 -8.87 -7.53
C PRO A 108 24.47 -9.61 -8.49
N LYS A 109 24.50 -10.95 -8.50
CA LYS A 109 23.59 -11.76 -9.33
C LYS A 109 22.14 -11.63 -8.83
N HIS A 110 21.96 -11.61 -7.51
CA HIS A 110 20.65 -11.43 -6.90
C HIS A 110 20.10 -10.02 -7.13
N ARG A 111 20.97 -8.98 -7.04
CA ARG A 111 20.58 -7.62 -7.40
C ARG A 111 20.14 -7.50 -8.87
N LYS A 112 20.89 -8.14 -9.77
CA LYS A 112 20.55 -8.19 -11.19
C LYS A 112 19.16 -8.82 -11.40
N TYR A 113 18.93 -9.99 -10.79
CA TYR A 113 17.63 -10.67 -10.85
C TYR A 113 16.49 -9.77 -10.36
N ALA A 114 16.63 -9.13 -9.21
CA ALA A 114 15.60 -8.27 -8.65
C ALA A 114 15.25 -7.11 -9.59
N ILE A 115 16.24 -6.51 -10.22
CA ILE A 115 16.04 -5.45 -11.22
C ILE A 115 15.33 -6.02 -12.46
N GLU A 116 15.81 -7.12 -13.03
CA GLU A 116 15.19 -7.73 -14.22
C GLU A 116 13.73 -8.15 -13.98
N ARG A 117 13.42 -8.70 -12.79
CA ARG A 117 12.05 -9.00 -12.37
C ARG A 117 11.19 -7.73 -12.32
N SER A 118 11.73 -6.63 -11.80
CA SER A 118 11.01 -5.36 -11.73
C SER A 118 10.78 -4.73 -13.10
N LEU A 119 11.70 -4.88 -14.05
CA LEU A 119 11.47 -4.45 -15.44
C LEU A 119 10.34 -5.26 -16.09
N ARG A 120 10.25 -6.56 -15.83
CA ARG A 120 9.12 -7.40 -16.30
C ARG A 120 7.80 -6.96 -15.65
N SER A 121 7.82 -6.55 -14.38
CA SER A 121 6.63 -5.99 -13.72
C SER A 121 6.16 -4.68 -14.36
N ILE A 122 7.09 -3.86 -14.88
CA ILE A 122 6.75 -2.68 -15.68
C ILE A 122 6.07 -3.09 -16.99
N ASP A 123 6.54 -4.16 -17.66
CA ASP A 123 5.88 -4.66 -18.87
C ASP A 123 4.44 -5.14 -18.57
N VAL A 124 4.23 -5.83 -17.45
CA VAL A 124 2.89 -6.23 -16.99
C VAL A 124 2.01 -5.00 -16.75
N ALA A 125 2.51 -3.98 -16.06
CA ALA A 125 1.78 -2.75 -15.81
C ALA A 125 1.39 -2.05 -17.12
N ASN A 126 2.33 -1.93 -18.07
CA ASN A 126 2.08 -1.37 -19.39
C ASN A 126 0.99 -2.11 -20.17
N GLU A 127 1.01 -3.43 -20.18
CA GLU A 127 -0.03 -4.23 -20.83
C GLU A 127 -1.39 -4.13 -20.13
N LEU A 128 -1.41 -3.94 -18.79
CA LEU A 128 -2.63 -3.63 -18.05
C LEU A 128 -3.15 -2.20 -18.31
N GLY A 129 -2.32 -1.31 -18.86
CA GLY A 129 -2.66 0.08 -19.18
C GLY A 129 -2.49 1.01 -17.99
N ILE A 130 -1.61 0.69 -17.06
CA ILE A 130 -1.24 1.49 -15.89
C ILE A 130 0.25 1.82 -15.90
N ASP A 131 0.63 2.85 -15.15
CA ASP A 131 2.01 3.34 -15.07
C ASP A 131 2.60 3.22 -13.66
N LEU A 132 1.82 2.75 -12.68
CA LEU A 132 2.21 2.72 -11.28
C LEU A 132 2.82 1.38 -10.90
N ILE A 133 4.10 1.41 -10.50
CA ILE A 133 4.80 0.30 -9.85
C ILE A 133 4.95 0.62 -8.38
N VAL A 134 4.47 -0.27 -7.52
CA VAL A 134 4.67 -0.19 -6.07
C VAL A 134 5.83 -1.07 -5.67
N LEU A 135 6.72 -0.52 -4.85
CA LEU A 135 7.90 -1.20 -4.35
C LEU A 135 7.77 -1.38 -2.84
N TRP A 136 7.28 -2.55 -2.42
CA TRP A 136 7.32 -2.99 -1.04
C TRP A 136 8.68 -3.65 -0.76
N LEU A 137 9.53 -2.92 -0.06
CA LEU A 137 10.96 -3.23 0.08
C LEU A 137 11.26 -4.05 1.35
N ALA A 138 10.46 -5.09 1.61
CA ALA A 138 10.43 -5.87 2.84
C ALA A 138 11.77 -6.56 3.19
N ARG A 139 12.58 -6.91 2.18
CA ARG A 139 13.87 -7.55 2.37
C ARG A 139 15.06 -6.58 2.30
N GLU A 140 14.80 -5.31 2.01
CA GLU A 140 15.86 -4.29 1.88
C GLU A 140 16.25 -3.76 3.27
N GLY A 141 17.06 -4.54 3.96
CA GLY A 141 17.45 -4.29 5.33
C GLY A 141 18.47 -5.31 5.81
N THR A 142 18.59 -5.47 7.12
CA THR A 142 19.54 -6.39 7.75
C THR A 142 19.06 -6.90 9.10
N TYR A 143 19.42 -8.13 9.46
CA TYR A 143 19.34 -8.68 10.81
C TYR A 143 20.60 -8.34 11.63
N ILE A 144 21.77 -8.39 10.99
CA ILE A 144 23.06 -8.12 11.61
C ILE A 144 23.62 -6.87 10.97
N ARG A 145 23.84 -5.83 11.78
CA ARG A 145 24.23 -4.49 11.31
C ARG A 145 25.47 -4.52 10.41
N GLU A 146 26.44 -5.38 10.75
CA GLU A 146 27.72 -5.52 10.08
C GLU A 146 27.64 -6.31 8.76
N ALA A 147 26.52 -7.00 8.50
CA ALA A 147 26.36 -7.82 7.30
C ALA A 147 26.30 -6.97 6.02
N LYS A 148 25.91 -5.71 6.10
CA LYS A 148 25.78 -4.80 4.95
C LYS A 148 26.29 -3.40 5.26
N ASN A 149 26.83 -2.75 4.24
CA ASN A 149 27.15 -1.33 4.28
C ASN A 149 25.91 -0.52 3.88
N ALA A 150 25.30 0.18 4.84
CA ALA A 150 24.06 0.95 4.64
C ALA A 150 24.20 2.02 3.53
N ARG A 151 25.35 2.73 3.46
CA ARG A 151 25.63 3.70 2.39
C ARG A 151 25.57 3.05 1.02
N ARG A 152 26.26 1.92 0.85
CA ARG A 152 26.25 1.16 -0.40
C ARG A 152 24.87 0.59 -0.72
N SER A 153 24.08 0.18 0.30
CA SER A 153 22.71 -0.28 0.10
C SER A 153 21.81 0.83 -0.44
N VAL A 154 21.98 2.06 0.03
CA VAL A 154 21.29 3.23 -0.52
C VAL A 154 21.69 3.46 -1.99
N ASP A 155 23.00 3.39 -2.31
CA ASP A 155 23.48 3.54 -3.69
C ASP A 155 22.87 2.46 -4.62
N TYR A 156 22.75 1.23 -4.16
CA TYR A 156 22.10 0.14 -4.91
C TYR A 156 20.59 0.35 -5.11
N LEU A 157 19.89 0.88 -4.10
CA LEU A 157 18.49 1.24 -4.24
C LEU A 157 18.28 2.32 -5.30
N VAL A 158 19.09 3.38 -5.27
CA VAL A 158 19.05 4.44 -6.29
C VAL A 158 19.36 3.89 -7.67
N GLU A 159 20.38 3.02 -7.80
CA GLU A 159 20.71 2.35 -9.07
C GLU A 159 19.52 1.55 -9.62
N ALA A 160 18.83 0.78 -8.77
CA ALA A 160 17.67 -0.02 -9.18
C ALA A 160 16.52 0.88 -9.67
N LEU A 161 16.19 1.93 -8.90
CA LEU A 161 15.17 2.91 -9.30
C LEU A 161 15.53 3.60 -10.62
N ASP A 162 16.78 4.00 -10.80
CA ASP A 162 17.25 4.65 -12.01
C ASP A 162 17.17 3.73 -13.24
N LYS A 163 17.44 2.44 -13.10
CA LYS A 163 17.28 1.46 -14.17
C LYS A 163 15.81 1.30 -14.56
N MET A 164 14.89 1.25 -13.60
CA MET A 164 13.46 1.21 -13.87
C MET A 164 12.99 2.49 -14.56
N LEU A 165 13.41 3.66 -14.09
CA LEU A 165 13.07 4.97 -14.69
C LEU A 165 13.64 5.15 -16.11
N ALA A 166 14.78 4.52 -16.40
CA ALA A 166 15.38 4.53 -17.73
C ALA A 166 14.68 3.57 -18.69
N TYR A 167 14.17 2.45 -18.18
CA TYR A 167 13.52 1.40 -18.97
C TYR A 167 12.22 1.88 -19.61
N ASP A 168 11.35 2.53 -18.83
CA ASP A 168 10.11 3.12 -19.35
C ASP A 168 9.97 4.59 -18.92
N LYS A 169 9.69 5.48 -19.89
CA LYS A 169 9.58 6.92 -19.62
C LYS A 169 8.25 7.31 -18.95
N ARG A 170 7.26 6.43 -18.93
CA ARG A 170 5.93 6.67 -18.35
C ARG A 170 5.83 6.16 -16.92
N VAL A 171 6.64 5.16 -16.54
CA VAL A 171 6.55 4.50 -15.24
C VAL A 171 6.70 5.50 -14.10
N ARG A 172 5.84 5.36 -13.11
CA ARG A 172 5.92 6.00 -11.80
C ARG A 172 6.22 4.95 -10.75
N LEU A 173 7.21 5.19 -9.91
CA LEU A 173 7.65 4.28 -8.87
C LEU A 173 7.13 4.79 -7.53
N SER A 174 6.31 4.02 -6.86
CA SER A 174 5.77 4.34 -5.53
C SER A 174 6.44 3.46 -4.50
N ILE A 175 7.22 4.05 -3.60
CA ILE A 175 7.87 3.32 -2.52
C ILE A 175 6.88 3.17 -1.37
N GLU A 176 6.71 1.94 -0.89
CA GLU A 176 5.94 1.59 0.30
C GLU A 176 6.91 1.32 1.45
N PRO A 177 7.09 2.28 2.37
CA PRO A 177 8.00 2.13 3.50
C PRO A 177 7.47 1.13 4.52
N LYS A 178 8.41 0.38 5.13
CA LYS A 178 8.15 -0.47 6.29
C LYS A 178 9.36 -0.44 7.22
N PRO A 179 9.20 -0.25 8.54
CA PRO A 179 10.36 -0.07 9.44
C PRO A 179 11.12 -1.36 9.71
N ASN A 180 10.41 -2.47 9.77
CA ASN A 180 10.93 -3.79 10.12
C ASN A 180 10.04 -4.87 9.50
N GLU A 181 10.41 -6.14 9.71
CA GLU A 181 9.67 -7.33 9.28
C GLU A 181 9.55 -7.46 7.74
N PRO A 182 10.12 -8.55 7.20
CA PRO A 182 10.84 -9.62 7.93
C PRO A 182 12.24 -9.26 8.42
N MET A 183 12.84 -8.18 7.94
CA MET A 183 14.15 -7.71 8.42
C MET A 183 13.98 -6.93 9.73
N ASP A 184 14.99 -6.96 10.62
CA ASP A 184 14.94 -6.20 11.88
C ASP A 184 15.02 -4.69 11.65
N HIS A 185 15.79 -4.28 10.64
CA HIS A 185 16.02 -2.87 10.29
C HIS A 185 15.95 -2.67 8.78
N ALA A 186 14.87 -2.03 8.31
CA ALA A 186 14.72 -1.64 6.91
C ALA A 186 15.52 -0.36 6.58
N TYR A 187 15.97 -0.24 5.34
CA TYR A 187 16.64 0.98 4.86
C TYR A 187 15.68 2.12 4.56
N LEU A 188 14.43 1.82 4.25
CA LEU A 188 13.41 2.82 3.98
C LEU A 188 12.21 2.67 4.95
N PRO A 189 12.41 3.03 6.24
CA PRO A 189 11.42 2.75 7.28
C PRO A 189 10.22 3.71 7.31
N THR A 190 10.32 4.91 6.69
CA THR A 190 9.29 5.96 6.76
C THR A 190 9.13 6.66 5.42
N ILE A 191 8.07 7.45 5.28
CA ILE A 191 7.83 8.31 4.10
C ILE A 191 8.97 9.30 3.89
N GLY A 192 9.53 9.85 4.96
CA GLY A 192 10.69 10.76 4.86
C GLY A 192 11.90 10.11 4.17
N HIS A 193 12.18 8.84 4.47
CA HIS A 193 13.26 8.09 3.81
C HIS A 193 12.94 7.82 2.34
N ALA A 194 11.69 7.44 2.01
CA ALA A 194 11.26 7.23 0.64
C ALA A 194 11.40 8.51 -0.21
N LEU A 195 10.99 9.66 0.32
CA LEU A 195 11.12 10.95 -0.36
C LEU A 195 12.59 11.39 -0.49
N ALA A 196 13.43 11.12 0.50
CA ALA A 196 14.85 11.43 0.43
C ALA A 196 15.56 10.60 -0.65
N ILE A 197 15.25 9.30 -0.77
CA ILE A 197 15.74 8.45 -1.85
C ILE A 197 15.26 8.94 -3.21
N ALA A 198 13.98 9.31 -3.32
CA ALA A 198 13.43 9.86 -4.57
C ALA A 198 14.25 11.04 -5.10
N GLN A 199 14.73 11.92 -4.21
CA GLN A 199 15.57 13.08 -4.60
C GLN A 199 16.94 12.69 -5.15
N GLN A 200 17.44 11.49 -4.87
CA GLN A 200 18.72 11.00 -5.36
C GLN A 200 18.60 10.32 -6.73
N THR A 201 17.39 10.03 -7.21
CA THR A 201 17.17 9.38 -8.50
C THR A 201 17.29 10.37 -9.66
N ARG A 202 17.53 9.84 -10.87
CA ARG A 202 17.64 10.62 -12.10
C ARG A 202 16.38 11.41 -12.47
N ASP A 203 15.22 11.00 -11.97
CA ASP A 203 13.93 11.66 -12.20
C ASP A 203 13.06 11.64 -10.94
N PRO A 204 13.35 12.52 -9.97
CA PRO A 204 12.61 12.60 -8.72
C PRO A 204 11.10 12.83 -8.90
N LYS A 205 10.68 13.37 -10.04
CA LYS A 205 9.26 13.64 -10.31
C LYS A 205 8.46 12.35 -10.46
N ARG A 206 9.10 11.29 -10.94
CA ARG A 206 8.48 9.98 -11.18
C ARG A 206 8.69 8.97 -10.04
N VAL A 207 9.24 9.41 -8.90
CA VAL A 207 9.32 8.60 -7.68
C VAL A 207 8.49 9.27 -6.58
N GLY A 208 7.56 8.53 -6.01
CA GLY A 208 6.67 8.94 -4.94
C GLY A 208 6.55 7.86 -3.89
N CYS A 209 5.47 7.89 -3.14
CA CYS A 209 5.25 6.94 -2.06
C CYS A 209 3.80 6.48 -1.97
N LEU A 210 3.66 5.33 -1.34
CA LEU A 210 2.44 4.76 -0.84
C LEU A 210 2.53 4.73 0.68
N ILE A 211 1.44 5.03 1.36
CA ILE A 211 1.35 4.90 2.81
C ILE A 211 0.49 3.68 3.14
N GLU A 212 1.05 2.79 3.94
CA GLU A 212 0.29 1.80 4.66
C GLU A 212 0.16 2.20 6.13
N SER A 213 -1.08 2.17 6.65
CA SER A 213 -1.37 2.65 8.01
C SER A 213 -0.63 1.85 9.08
N ALA A 214 -0.61 0.52 8.97
CA ALA A 214 0.08 -0.35 9.91
C ALA A 214 1.59 -0.09 9.91
N HIS A 215 2.20 0.12 8.74
CA HIS A 215 3.63 0.39 8.63
C HIS A 215 4.03 1.70 9.33
N ALA A 216 3.23 2.75 9.20
CA ALA A 216 3.46 4.00 9.92
C ALA A 216 3.36 3.80 11.46
N ILE A 217 2.35 3.05 11.92
CA ILE A 217 2.18 2.71 13.34
C ILE A 217 3.36 1.88 13.85
N LEU A 218 3.83 0.89 13.08
CA LEU A 218 5.00 0.08 13.42
C LEU A 218 6.29 0.92 13.48
N ALA A 219 6.38 2.00 12.71
CA ALA A 219 7.47 2.97 12.79
C ALA A 219 7.34 3.93 14.00
N GLY A 220 6.28 3.81 14.80
CA GLY A 220 5.99 4.71 15.92
C GLY A 220 5.48 6.09 15.51
N LEU A 221 4.92 6.21 14.29
CA LEU A 221 4.43 7.45 13.70
C LEU A 221 2.90 7.48 13.66
N ASP A 222 2.32 8.68 13.53
CA ASP A 222 0.90 8.85 13.24
C ASP A 222 0.69 8.77 11.71
N PRO A 223 -0.13 7.83 11.21
CA PRO A 223 -0.38 7.72 9.77
C PRO A 223 -1.00 8.98 9.14
N ALA A 224 -1.74 9.79 9.91
CA ALA A 224 -2.31 11.04 9.39
C ALA A 224 -1.22 12.10 9.15
N ASP A 225 -0.21 12.17 10.01
CA ASP A 225 0.94 13.07 9.82
C ASP A 225 1.77 12.63 8.61
N GLU A 226 1.97 11.33 8.41
CA GLU A 226 2.66 10.78 7.23
C GLU A 226 1.89 11.09 5.93
N ILE A 227 0.54 11.02 5.95
CA ILE A 227 -0.33 11.42 4.84
C ILE A 227 -0.13 12.91 4.53
N ASP A 228 -0.26 13.79 5.53
CA ASP A 228 -0.09 15.23 5.36
C ASP A 228 1.32 15.55 4.83
N PHE A 229 2.35 14.89 5.37
CA PHE A 229 3.72 15.05 4.92
C PHE A 229 3.91 14.67 3.46
N ALA A 230 3.48 13.48 3.05
CA ALA A 230 3.58 13.02 1.66
C ALA A 230 2.77 13.90 0.69
N MET A 231 1.58 14.35 1.10
CA MET A 231 0.74 15.25 0.31
C MET A 231 1.35 16.65 0.15
N SER A 232 2.10 17.15 1.14
CA SER A 232 2.80 18.44 1.04
C SER A 232 3.84 18.46 -0.08
N PHE A 233 4.41 17.29 -0.41
CA PHE A 233 5.31 17.09 -1.55
C PHE A 233 4.57 16.72 -2.85
N SER A 234 3.24 16.53 -2.83
CA SER A 234 2.45 15.99 -3.94
C SER A 234 2.91 14.60 -4.39
N LYS A 235 3.39 13.78 -3.45
CA LYS A 235 4.04 12.49 -3.70
C LYS A 235 3.26 11.28 -3.18
N LEU A 236 2.11 11.47 -2.55
CA LEU A 236 1.23 10.37 -2.17
C LEU A 236 0.41 9.92 -3.40
N TRP A 237 0.67 8.71 -3.90
CA TRP A 237 0.07 8.22 -5.14
C TRP A 237 -0.86 7.02 -4.95
N SER A 238 -0.72 6.32 -3.86
CA SER A 238 -1.60 5.23 -3.45
C SER A 238 -1.67 5.13 -1.93
N LEU A 239 -2.62 4.38 -1.42
CA LEU A 239 -2.87 4.13 0.00
C LEU A 239 -3.15 2.65 0.22
N HIS A 240 -2.58 2.09 1.27
CA HIS A 240 -2.98 0.80 1.84
C HIS A 240 -3.53 1.04 3.25
N LEU A 241 -4.83 1.28 3.35
CA LEU A 241 -5.48 1.53 4.63
C LEU A 241 -5.78 0.21 5.34
N ASN A 242 -5.31 0.12 6.56
CA ASN A 242 -5.56 -0.95 7.51
C ASN A 242 -5.48 -0.41 8.93
N ASP A 243 -5.35 -1.26 9.91
CA ASP A 243 -5.14 -0.88 11.31
C ASP A 243 -4.19 -1.86 12.01
N GLN A 244 -3.57 -1.38 13.07
CA GLN A 244 -2.52 -2.07 13.80
C GLN A 244 -2.70 -1.89 15.31
N ASN A 245 -2.56 -2.97 16.06
CA ASN A 245 -2.69 -2.93 17.51
C ASN A 245 -1.30 -2.91 18.19
N GLY A 246 -0.67 -1.74 18.19
CA GLY A 246 0.64 -1.52 18.80
C GLY A 246 1.81 -2.12 18.00
N LEU A 247 2.98 -2.19 18.64
CA LEU A 247 4.24 -2.63 18.04
C LEU A 247 4.35 -4.16 18.09
N LYS A 248 3.74 -4.82 17.15
CA LYS A 248 3.74 -6.28 16.97
C LYS A 248 4.13 -6.61 15.53
N PHE A 249 3.92 -7.88 15.13
CA PHE A 249 3.93 -8.23 13.72
C PHE A 249 2.81 -7.48 12.97
N ASP A 250 2.99 -7.29 11.69
CA ASP A 250 2.02 -6.67 10.82
C ASP A 250 0.71 -7.45 10.80
N GLN A 251 -0.37 -6.83 11.24
CA GLN A 251 -1.63 -7.52 11.49
C GLN A 251 -2.66 -7.35 10.39
N ASP A 252 -2.51 -6.33 9.54
CA ASP A 252 -3.46 -6.01 8.46
C ASP A 252 -4.92 -6.04 8.92
N LYS A 253 -5.18 -5.41 10.06
CA LYS A 253 -6.53 -5.39 10.64
C LYS A 253 -7.48 -4.53 9.79
N PRO A 254 -8.79 -4.80 9.84
CA PRO A 254 -9.76 -3.93 9.20
C PRO A 254 -9.60 -2.47 9.64
N PHE A 255 -9.68 -1.55 8.68
CA PHE A 255 -9.50 -0.11 8.91
C PHE A 255 -10.41 0.43 10.01
N GLY A 256 -9.84 1.09 11.01
CA GLY A 256 -10.52 1.66 12.17
C GLY A 256 -10.94 0.64 13.24
N SER A 257 -10.46 -0.62 13.17
CA SER A 257 -10.87 -1.66 14.13
C SER A 257 -10.03 -1.70 15.40
N ALA A 258 -8.82 -1.17 15.40
CA ALA A 258 -7.96 -1.04 16.58
C ALA A 258 -8.01 0.37 17.18
N ASN A 259 -7.94 1.42 16.33
CA ASN A 259 -7.96 2.81 16.78
C ASN A 259 -8.80 3.69 15.85
N LEU A 260 -10.08 3.84 16.20
CA LEU A 260 -11.04 4.62 15.40
C LEU A 260 -10.64 6.10 15.29
N ARG A 261 -10.00 6.68 16.31
CA ARG A 261 -9.55 8.09 16.29
C ARG A 261 -8.39 8.29 15.32
N VAL A 262 -7.42 7.38 15.30
CA VAL A 262 -6.32 7.40 14.33
C VAL A 262 -6.87 7.25 12.91
N ALA A 263 -7.80 6.33 12.68
CA ALA A 263 -8.46 6.19 11.39
C ALA A 263 -9.23 7.47 10.96
N PHE A 264 -9.92 8.12 11.90
CA PHE A 264 -10.59 9.41 11.66
C PHE A 264 -9.61 10.51 11.25
N ASN A 265 -8.47 10.62 11.93
CA ASN A 265 -7.45 11.61 11.61
C ASN A 265 -6.86 11.39 10.21
N GLN A 266 -6.63 10.13 9.80
CA GLN A 266 -6.22 9.81 8.44
C GLN A 266 -7.24 10.30 7.40
N VAL A 267 -8.53 10.00 7.63
CA VAL A 267 -9.58 10.46 6.71
C VAL A 267 -9.67 11.98 6.67
N ARG A 268 -9.50 12.67 7.81
CA ARG A 268 -9.43 14.14 7.83
C ARG A 268 -8.24 14.67 7.02
N ALA A 269 -7.06 14.05 7.13
CA ALA A 269 -5.89 14.42 6.34
C ALA A 269 -6.17 14.26 4.84
N LEU A 270 -6.77 13.14 4.42
CA LEU A 270 -7.14 12.90 3.03
C LEU A 270 -8.16 13.94 2.51
N GLU A 271 -9.20 14.26 3.28
CA GLU A 271 -10.23 15.25 2.91
C GLU A 271 -9.62 16.66 2.79
N ARG A 272 -8.76 17.08 3.75
CA ARG A 272 -8.08 18.38 3.71
C ARG A 272 -7.21 18.56 2.49
N ASN A 273 -6.45 17.53 2.15
CA ASN A 273 -5.50 17.55 1.03
C ASN A 273 -6.15 17.24 -0.31
N GLY A 274 -7.43 16.85 -0.32
CA GLY A 274 -8.17 16.55 -1.56
C GLY A 274 -7.68 15.29 -2.26
N TYR A 275 -7.23 14.29 -1.53
CA TYR A 275 -6.88 12.97 -2.08
C TYR A 275 -8.07 12.36 -2.84
N GLY A 276 -7.82 11.65 -3.92
CA GLY A 276 -8.85 11.09 -4.81
C GLY A 276 -9.34 12.03 -5.92
N ARG A 277 -9.04 13.34 -5.86
CA ARG A 277 -9.47 14.31 -6.89
C ARG A 277 -8.78 14.14 -8.23
N ARG A 278 -7.63 13.49 -8.27
CA ARG A 278 -6.86 13.19 -9.50
C ARG A 278 -7.14 11.78 -10.03
N GLY A 279 -8.08 11.06 -9.39
CA GLY A 279 -8.43 9.69 -9.75
C GLY A 279 -7.70 8.62 -8.92
N GLU A 280 -6.99 9.01 -7.85
CA GLU A 280 -6.35 8.09 -6.93
C GLU A 280 -7.38 7.19 -6.25
N TYR A 281 -7.00 5.96 -5.94
CA TYR A 281 -7.84 5.00 -5.23
C TYR A 281 -7.55 5.00 -3.74
N VAL A 282 -8.57 4.68 -2.95
CA VAL A 282 -8.43 4.28 -1.55
C VAL A 282 -8.34 2.76 -1.54
N CYS A 283 -7.15 2.25 -1.35
CA CYS A 283 -6.89 0.83 -1.32
C CYS A 283 -6.85 0.33 0.12
N PHE A 284 -7.21 -0.93 0.31
CA PHE A 284 -7.11 -1.59 1.61
C PHE A 284 -6.12 -2.74 1.51
N ASP A 285 -5.19 -2.78 2.46
CA ASP A 285 -4.39 -3.98 2.70
C ASP A 285 -4.81 -4.57 4.05
N VAL A 286 -5.80 -5.45 4.01
CA VAL A 286 -6.42 -6.04 5.20
C VAL A 286 -6.61 -7.54 5.01
N HIS A 287 -6.39 -8.32 6.06
CA HIS A 287 -6.55 -9.75 6.03
C HIS A 287 -7.68 -10.24 6.96
N PRO A 288 -8.44 -11.27 6.55
CA PRO A 288 -9.37 -11.92 7.47
C PRO A 288 -8.56 -12.69 8.52
N PHE A 289 -8.90 -12.51 9.79
CA PHE A 289 -8.23 -13.24 10.87
C PHE A 289 -8.19 -14.74 10.58
N ARG A 290 -7.15 -15.42 11.04
CA ARG A 290 -6.99 -16.87 10.92
C ARG A 290 -8.22 -17.63 11.44
N THR A 291 -8.84 -17.15 12.52
CA THR A 291 -10.04 -17.70 13.13
C THR A 291 -11.34 -17.42 12.36
N THR A 292 -11.32 -16.58 11.34
CA THR A 292 -12.51 -16.22 10.57
C THR A 292 -13.02 -17.42 9.76
N LYS A 293 -14.29 -17.78 9.93
CA LYS A 293 -14.94 -18.85 9.15
C LYS A 293 -15.19 -18.40 7.72
N VAL A 294 -15.24 -19.37 6.78
CA VAL A 294 -15.38 -19.13 5.33
C VAL A 294 -16.57 -18.22 4.99
N GLN A 295 -17.72 -18.40 5.64
CA GLN A 295 -18.93 -17.59 5.36
C GLN A 295 -18.77 -16.10 5.71
N HIS A 296 -17.77 -15.72 6.52
CA HIS A 296 -17.50 -14.35 6.94
C HIS A 296 -16.24 -13.76 6.29
N TRP A 297 -15.69 -14.44 5.32
CA TRP A 297 -14.39 -14.16 4.70
C TRP A 297 -14.27 -12.73 4.15
N LEU A 298 -15.35 -12.17 3.63
CA LEU A 298 -15.35 -10.86 2.98
C LEU A 298 -15.61 -9.68 3.95
N ALA A 299 -16.00 -9.98 5.19
CA ALA A 299 -16.48 -8.96 6.13
C ALA A 299 -15.42 -7.89 6.45
N HIS A 300 -14.14 -8.26 6.48
CA HIS A 300 -13.03 -7.32 6.76
C HIS A 300 -12.92 -6.22 5.71
N LEU A 301 -13.10 -6.54 4.42
CA LEU A 301 -13.09 -5.57 3.32
C LEU A 301 -14.33 -4.67 3.34
N ASP A 302 -15.53 -5.26 3.47
CA ASP A 302 -16.78 -4.49 3.56
C ASP A 302 -16.78 -3.55 4.77
N ASN A 303 -16.33 -4.04 5.92
CA ASN A 303 -16.25 -3.23 7.13
C ASN A 303 -15.25 -2.07 6.97
N SER A 304 -14.07 -2.31 6.39
CA SER A 304 -13.07 -1.26 6.15
C SER A 304 -13.62 -0.15 5.26
N ARG A 305 -14.26 -0.51 4.14
CA ARG A 305 -14.89 0.44 3.23
C ARG A 305 -16.02 1.22 3.90
N ARG A 306 -16.90 0.53 4.62
CA ARG A 306 -18.03 1.17 5.34
C ARG A 306 -17.54 2.11 6.44
N THR A 307 -16.52 1.71 7.19
CA THR A 307 -15.89 2.55 8.22
C THR A 307 -15.29 3.79 7.60
N PHE A 308 -14.52 3.65 6.52
CA PHE A 308 -13.96 4.78 5.79
C PHE A 308 -15.05 5.78 5.37
N LEU A 309 -16.12 5.32 4.73
CA LEU A 309 -17.21 6.18 4.27
C LEU A 309 -17.94 6.90 5.43
N LYS A 310 -18.11 6.24 6.58
CA LYS A 310 -18.66 6.87 7.79
C LYS A 310 -17.71 7.94 8.33
N LEU A 311 -16.41 7.67 8.34
CA LEU A 311 -15.41 8.63 8.79
C LEU A 311 -15.27 9.82 7.83
N VAL A 312 -15.49 9.64 6.52
CA VAL A 312 -15.62 10.75 5.56
C VAL A 312 -16.77 11.67 5.94
N GLN A 313 -17.94 11.11 6.27
CA GLN A 313 -19.08 11.92 6.74
C GLN A 313 -18.73 12.69 8.02
N LYS A 314 -18.08 12.02 8.99
CA LYS A 314 -17.60 12.65 10.23
C LYS A 314 -16.57 13.75 9.96
N ALA A 315 -15.61 13.52 9.05
CA ALA A 315 -14.62 14.54 8.70
C ALA A 315 -15.25 15.79 8.07
N ARG A 316 -16.26 15.61 7.22
CA ARG A 316 -16.99 16.71 6.57
C ARG A 316 -17.89 17.52 7.51
N THR A 317 -18.35 16.92 8.59
CA THR A 317 -19.24 17.55 9.59
C THR A 317 -18.48 17.95 10.85
N TYR A 318 -17.16 17.80 10.88
CA TYR A 318 -16.36 18.17 12.03
C TYR A 318 -16.49 19.68 12.33
N PRO A 319 -16.69 20.10 13.60
CA PRO A 319 -16.92 21.48 13.98
C PRO A 319 -15.62 22.29 13.97
N GLU A 320 -15.05 22.48 12.78
CA GLU A 320 -13.71 23.08 12.57
C GLU A 320 -13.56 24.45 13.22
N LYS A 321 -14.59 25.31 13.17
CA LYS A 321 -14.53 26.65 13.79
C LYS A 321 -14.36 26.58 15.32
N GLN A 322 -15.11 25.66 15.95
CA GLN A 322 -15.00 25.44 17.39
C GLN A 322 -13.64 24.85 17.76
N ALA A 323 -13.15 23.90 16.98
CA ALA A 323 -11.84 23.32 17.18
C ALA A 323 -10.73 24.38 17.08
N GLN A 324 -10.79 25.26 16.07
CA GLN A 324 -9.81 26.36 15.92
C GLN A 324 -9.85 27.36 17.08
N ALA A 325 -11.03 27.69 17.63
CA ALA A 325 -11.12 28.51 18.79
C ALA A 325 -10.44 27.89 20.03
N LEU A 326 -10.70 26.58 20.26
CA LEU A 326 -10.06 25.84 21.35
C LEU A 326 -8.53 25.73 21.19
N ILE A 327 -8.05 25.58 19.95
CA ILE A 327 -6.62 25.59 19.63
C ILE A 327 -5.99 26.95 19.94
N ALA A 328 -6.64 28.05 19.55
CA ALA A 328 -6.15 29.41 19.82
C ALA A 328 -6.03 29.69 21.30
N GLU A 329 -6.97 29.19 22.11
CA GLU A 329 -6.97 29.28 23.57
C GLU A 329 -6.04 28.27 24.26
N ARG A 330 -5.44 27.31 23.48
CA ARG A 330 -4.69 26.16 24.02
C ARG A 330 -5.52 25.30 24.99
N ASN A 331 -6.83 25.28 24.81
CA ASN A 331 -7.74 24.45 25.59
C ASN A 331 -7.82 23.05 25.00
N TYR A 332 -6.71 22.31 25.07
CA TYR A 332 -6.57 21.00 24.46
C TYR A 332 -7.43 19.92 25.14
N ALA A 333 -7.77 20.08 26.41
CA ALA A 333 -8.68 19.17 27.09
C ALA A 333 -10.11 19.24 26.49
N ALA A 334 -10.61 20.46 26.25
CA ALA A 334 -11.90 20.65 25.58
C ALA A 334 -11.85 20.21 24.10
N LEU A 335 -10.74 20.45 23.42
CA LEU A 335 -10.53 19.96 22.05
C LEU A 335 -10.55 18.43 21.99
N ASP A 336 -9.92 17.75 22.93
CA ASP A 336 -9.92 16.30 23.03
C ASP A 336 -11.33 15.76 23.22
N GLN A 337 -12.09 16.36 24.13
CA GLN A 337 -13.49 16.01 24.38
C GLN A 337 -14.37 16.26 23.14
N LEU A 338 -14.18 17.37 22.44
CA LEU A 338 -14.89 17.69 21.19
C LEU A 338 -14.73 16.60 20.14
N VAL A 339 -13.50 16.09 19.95
CA VAL A 339 -13.22 15.00 19.01
C VAL A 339 -13.94 13.73 19.43
N ILE A 340 -13.89 13.38 20.71
CA ILE A 340 -14.55 12.18 21.26
C ILE A 340 -16.07 12.26 21.06
N GLU A 341 -16.69 13.36 21.45
CA GLU A 341 -18.13 13.57 21.32
C GLU A 341 -18.57 13.54 19.86
N HIS A 342 -17.83 14.19 18.98
CA HIS A 342 -18.11 14.16 17.55
C HIS A 342 -18.05 12.73 16.98
N LEU A 343 -17.08 11.93 17.37
CA LEU A 343 -17.00 10.52 16.94
C LEU A 343 -18.16 9.68 17.49
N LEU A 344 -18.58 9.93 18.72
CA LEU A 344 -19.71 9.25 19.36
C LEU A 344 -21.07 9.70 18.82
N GLY A 345 -21.12 10.78 18.02
CA GLY A 345 -22.38 11.27 17.42
C GLY A 345 -23.18 12.21 18.31
N LYS A 346 -22.50 12.85 19.26
CA LYS A 346 -23.11 13.88 20.14
C LYS A 346 -22.88 15.29 19.60
#